data_7abccaded77b63489130afa71363f9a6
#
_entry.id   7abccaded77b63489130afa71363f9a6
#
_cell.length_a   1.000
_cell.length_b   1.000
_cell.length_c   1.000
_cell.angle_alpha   90.00
_cell.angle_beta   90.00
_cell.angle_gamma   90.00
#
_symmetry.space_group_name_H-M   'P 1'
#
loop_
_entity.id
_entity.type
_entity.pdbx_description
1 polymer ?
#
loop_
_entity_poly.entity_id
_entity_poly.type
_entity_poly.pdbx_seq_one_letter_code
_entity_poly.pdbx_strand_id
1 'polypeptide(L)'
;MINEKTTSLIHKLAEEGIVPGVSYAMIKDGYVQSEVFGMEQVVPFKKKLTYGRLYDVASLTKVIGTTTLILHLQEIGKLTVDDRVCDYLEKFSDKRVTLRHLLTHTSALTGYIKNRNELSATEL
;
A
#
# COMPACT_ATOMS: atom_id res chain seq x y z
N MET A 1 24.20 9.04 12.42
CA MET A 1 23.03 8.38 11.79
C MET A 1 21.77 8.71 12.59
N ILE A 2 20.61 8.85 11.92
CA ILE A 2 19.37 9.24 12.61
C ILE A 2 18.94 8.20 13.64
N ASN A 3 19.09 6.91 13.33
CA ASN A 3 18.81 5.82 14.27
C ASN A 3 19.60 4.55 13.92
N GLU A 4 20.69 4.32 14.63
CA GLU A 4 21.56 3.16 14.38
C GLU A 4 20.89 1.81 14.67
N LYS A 5 20.03 1.74 15.69
CA LYS A 5 19.30 0.49 16.00
C LYS A 5 18.33 0.11 14.88
N THR A 6 17.61 1.09 14.32
CA THR A 6 16.70 0.86 13.20
C THR A 6 17.49 0.45 11.95
N THR A 7 18.57 1.14 11.62
CA THR A 7 19.45 0.77 10.52
C THR A 7 19.95 -0.66 10.64
N SER A 8 20.51 -1.02 11.80
CA SER A 8 21.01 -2.38 12.05
C SER A 8 19.93 -3.44 11.92
N LEU A 9 18.70 -3.16 12.40
CA LEU A 9 17.58 -4.09 12.25
C LEU A 9 17.19 -4.28 10.78
N ILE A 10 17.11 -3.20 10.00
CA ILE A 10 16.79 -3.25 8.58
C ILE A 10 17.84 -4.05 7.80
N HIS A 11 19.13 -3.80 8.05
CA HIS A 11 20.22 -4.54 7.40
C HIS A 11 20.16 -6.04 7.75
N LYS A 12 19.92 -6.36 9.01
CA LYS A 12 19.80 -7.74 9.49
C LYS A 12 18.70 -8.53 8.72
N LEU A 13 17.58 -7.92 8.40
CA LEU A 13 16.52 -8.58 7.60
C LEU A 13 17.03 -9.05 6.23
N ALA A 14 17.89 -8.25 5.59
CA ALA A 14 18.49 -8.63 4.31
C ALA A 14 19.65 -9.62 4.46
N GLU A 15 20.46 -9.47 5.51
CA GLU A 15 21.58 -10.39 5.82
C GLU A 15 21.10 -11.80 6.16
N GLU A 16 19.99 -11.91 6.90
CA GLU A 16 19.34 -13.17 7.25
C GLU A 16 18.50 -13.76 6.10
N GLY A 17 18.39 -13.05 4.96
CA GLY A 17 17.66 -13.51 3.80
C GLY A 17 16.13 -13.48 3.96
N ILE A 18 15.60 -12.77 4.96
CA ILE A 18 14.15 -12.57 5.16
C ILE A 18 13.57 -11.76 3.99
N VAL A 19 14.34 -10.76 3.53
CA VAL A 19 14.07 -10.01 2.29
C VAL A 19 15.35 -9.96 1.43
N PRO A 20 15.25 -9.89 0.10
CA PRO A 20 16.44 -9.82 -0.76
C PRO A 20 17.25 -8.54 -0.51
N GLY A 21 16.56 -7.42 -0.35
CA GLY A 21 17.14 -6.11 -0.12
C GLY A 21 16.09 -5.10 0.28
N VAL A 22 16.52 -3.94 0.74
CA VAL A 22 15.68 -2.87 1.28
C VAL A 22 16.11 -1.52 0.73
N SER A 23 15.13 -0.67 0.45
CA SER A 23 15.31 0.75 0.18
C SER A 23 14.46 1.51 1.18
N TYR A 24 15.08 2.40 1.95
CA TYR A 24 14.37 3.10 3.01
C TYR A 24 14.87 4.54 3.18
N ALA A 25 14.02 5.37 3.79
CA ALA A 25 14.38 6.69 4.26
C ALA A 25 13.87 6.90 5.70
N MET A 26 14.69 7.55 6.50
CA MET A 26 14.32 8.01 7.84
C MET A 26 14.34 9.52 7.88
N ILE A 27 13.31 10.11 8.47
CA ILE A 27 13.15 11.55 8.59
C ILE A 27 13.04 11.88 10.09
N LYS A 28 13.89 12.78 10.54
CA LYS A 28 13.85 13.31 11.92
C LYS A 28 14.27 14.76 11.94
N ASP A 29 13.46 15.61 12.54
CA ASP A 29 13.73 17.05 12.71
C ASP A 29 14.13 17.75 11.39
N GLY A 30 13.50 17.36 10.28
CA GLY A 30 13.78 17.88 8.94
C GLY A 30 15.00 17.24 8.24
N TYR A 31 15.78 16.43 8.93
CA TYR A 31 16.89 15.67 8.31
C TYR A 31 16.39 14.39 7.69
N VAL A 32 16.83 14.13 6.46
CA VAL A 32 16.51 12.91 5.71
C VAL A 32 17.77 12.06 5.57
N GLN A 33 17.69 10.82 6.00
CA GLN A 33 18.69 9.80 5.73
C GLN A 33 18.05 8.70 4.89
N SER A 34 18.59 8.43 3.69
CA SER A 34 18.12 7.34 2.82
C SER A 34 19.25 6.38 2.52
N GLU A 35 18.92 5.11 2.37
CA GLU A 35 19.87 4.07 2.06
C GLU A 35 19.22 2.94 1.27
N VAL A 36 20.05 2.22 0.51
CA VAL A 36 19.70 0.94 -0.14
C VAL A 36 20.70 -0.12 0.33
N PHE A 37 20.20 -1.30 0.69
CA PHE A 37 21.02 -2.38 1.21
C PHE A 37 20.53 -3.74 0.68
N GLY A 38 21.47 -4.67 0.44
CA GLY A 38 21.16 -6.02 -0.06
C GLY A 38 21.08 -6.12 -1.57
N MET A 39 20.20 -7.00 -2.06
CA MET A 39 20.08 -7.37 -3.47
C MET A 39 18.75 -6.93 -4.06
N GLU A 40 18.73 -6.50 -5.32
CA GLU A 40 17.50 -6.29 -6.08
C GLU A 40 16.99 -7.59 -6.71
N GLN A 41 17.90 -8.56 -6.89
CA GLN A 41 17.60 -9.86 -7.46
C GLN A 41 18.55 -10.92 -6.85
N VAL A 42 17.99 -12.08 -6.54
CA VAL A 42 18.77 -13.24 -6.04
C VAL A 42 18.76 -14.42 -7.01
N VAL A 43 17.75 -14.53 -7.88
CA VAL A 43 17.57 -15.61 -8.87
C VAL A 43 17.28 -14.97 -10.23
N PRO A 44 17.83 -15.43 -11.34
CA PRO A 44 18.78 -16.56 -11.51
C PRO A 44 20.22 -16.23 -11.10
N PHE A 45 20.56 -14.96 -10.97
CA PHE A 45 21.88 -14.50 -10.51
C PHE A 45 21.73 -13.31 -9.57
N LYS A 46 22.66 -13.18 -8.63
CA LYS A 46 22.64 -12.09 -7.64
C LYS A 46 22.97 -10.76 -8.30
N LYS A 47 22.14 -9.74 -8.04
CA LYS A 47 22.35 -8.38 -8.47
C LYS A 47 22.16 -7.42 -7.29
N LYS A 48 23.18 -6.57 -7.05
CA LYS A 48 23.15 -5.64 -5.92
C LYS A 48 22.08 -4.58 -6.12
N LEU A 49 21.36 -4.25 -5.05
CA LEU A 49 20.37 -3.18 -5.04
C LEU A 49 21.07 -1.83 -5.20
N THR A 50 20.49 -0.96 -6.03
CA THR A 50 20.97 0.40 -6.28
C THR A 50 19.84 1.40 -6.11
N TYR A 51 20.18 2.68 -5.88
CA TYR A 51 19.20 3.76 -5.86
C TYR A 51 18.42 3.87 -7.19
N GLY A 52 17.20 4.42 -7.11
CA GLY A 52 16.37 4.65 -8.29
C GLY A 52 15.64 3.42 -8.83
N ARG A 53 15.61 2.32 -8.06
CA ARG A 53 14.79 1.15 -8.43
C ARG A 53 13.32 1.44 -8.27
N LEU A 54 12.53 0.98 -9.23
CA LEU A 54 11.08 1.03 -9.18
C LEU A 54 10.56 -0.16 -8.38
N TYR A 55 9.65 0.12 -7.47
CA TYR A 55 8.94 -0.88 -6.66
C TYR A 55 7.46 -0.86 -7.02
N ASP A 56 6.85 -2.03 -7.01
CA ASP A 56 5.39 -2.10 -6.96
C ASP A 56 4.92 -1.48 -5.64
N VAL A 57 4.08 -0.48 -5.76
CA VAL A 57 3.57 0.24 -4.58
C VAL A 57 2.46 -0.52 -3.85
N ALA A 58 1.97 -1.61 -4.45
CA ALA A 58 0.95 -2.48 -3.87
C ALA A 58 -0.18 -1.68 -3.17
N SER A 59 -0.42 -1.92 -1.89
CA SER A 59 -1.49 -1.25 -1.13
C SER A 59 -1.26 0.25 -0.87
N LEU A 60 -0.07 0.80 -1.11
CA LEU A 60 0.10 2.26 -1.11
C LEU A 60 -0.77 2.95 -2.16
N THR A 61 -1.18 2.22 -3.21
CA THR A 61 -2.18 2.66 -4.19
C THR A 61 -3.47 3.15 -3.52
N LYS A 62 -3.88 2.53 -2.39
CA LYS A 62 -5.08 2.94 -1.65
C LYS A 62 -4.96 4.38 -1.11
N VAL A 63 -3.78 4.76 -0.67
CA VAL A 63 -3.52 6.09 -0.10
C VAL A 63 -3.21 7.09 -1.22
N ILE A 64 -2.23 6.77 -2.06
CA ILE A 64 -1.72 7.70 -3.09
C ILE A 64 -2.74 7.88 -4.22
N GLY A 65 -3.39 6.80 -4.67
CA GLY A 65 -4.36 6.81 -5.76
C GLY A 65 -5.79 7.00 -5.26
N THR A 66 -6.35 5.96 -4.65
CA THR A 66 -7.80 5.90 -4.35
C THR A 66 -8.24 7.00 -3.39
N THR A 67 -7.59 7.17 -2.26
CA THR A 67 -7.96 8.19 -1.27
C THR A 67 -7.83 9.58 -1.86
N THR A 68 -6.71 9.88 -2.52
CA THR A 68 -6.49 11.18 -3.16
C THR A 68 -7.55 11.50 -4.20
N LEU A 69 -7.91 10.52 -5.04
CA LEU A 69 -8.97 10.70 -6.05
C LEU A 69 -10.34 10.97 -5.41
N ILE A 70 -10.72 10.21 -4.38
CA ILE A 70 -11.99 10.43 -3.66
C ILE A 70 -12.04 11.81 -3.02
N LEU A 71 -10.96 12.26 -2.37
CA LEU A 71 -10.90 13.60 -1.77
C LEU A 71 -10.97 14.70 -2.85
N HIS A 72 -10.33 14.51 -3.99
CA HIS A 72 -10.44 15.44 -5.11
C HIS A 72 -11.88 15.49 -5.68
N LEU A 73 -12.53 14.35 -5.85
CA LEU A 73 -13.93 14.30 -6.29
C LEU A 73 -14.87 14.99 -5.30
N GLN A 74 -14.61 14.88 -4.00
CA GLN A 74 -15.33 15.64 -2.98
C GLN A 74 -15.08 17.15 -3.11
N GLU A 75 -13.83 17.57 -3.28
CA GLU A 75 -13.46 18.98 -3.44
C GLU A 75 -14.21 19.65 -4.59
N ILE A 76 -14.35 18.95 -5.73
CA ILE A 76 -15.07 19.45 -6.90
C ILE A 76 -16.59 19.16 -6.87
N GLY A 77 -17.12 18.72 -5.72
CA GLY A 77 -18.56 18.52 -5.48
C GLY A 77 -19.20 17.37 -6.27
N LYS A 78 -18.43 16.36 -6.69
CA LYS A 78 -18.95 15.20 -7.43
C LYS A 78 -19.45 14.09 -6.51
N LEU A 79 -19.00 14.04 -5.28
CA LEU A 79 -19.45 13.12 -4.23
C LEU A 79 -19.15 13.71 -2.86
N THR A 80 -19.65 13.05 -1.82
CA THR A 80 -19.21 13.28 -0.44
C THR A 80 -18.73 11.97 0.18
N VAL A 81 -17.81 12.02 1.14
CA VAL A 81 -17.35 10.81 1.83
C VAL A 81 -18.46 10.14 2.63
N ASP A 82 -19.55 10.84 2.92
CA ASP A 82 -20.71 10.35 3.65
C ASP A 82 -21.78 9.74 2.73
N ASP A 83 -21.59 9.79 1.41
CA ASP A 83 -22.46 9.12 0.47
C ASP A 83 -22.36 7.60 0.64
N ARG A 84 -23.48 6.92 0.42
CA ARG A 84 -23.55 5.46 0.52
C ARG A 84 -22.90 4.82 -0.68
N VAL A 85 -22.21 3.72 -0.47
CA VAL A 85 -21.58 2.95 -1.56
C VAL A 85 -22.61 2.46 -2.58
N CYS A 86 -23.81 2.09 -2.12
CA CYS A 86 -24.91 1.63 -2.99
C CYS A 86 -25.47 2.74 -3.91
N ASP A 87 -25.18 4.00 -3.67
CA ASP A 87 -25.60 5.10 -4.57
C ASP A 87 -24.73 5.13 -5.84
N TYR A 88 -23.55 4.50 -5.82
CA TYR A 88 -22.62 4.37 -6.95
C TYR A 88 -22.51 2.94 -7.49
N LEU A 89 -22.73 1.95 -6.63
CA LEU A 89 -22.65 0.53 -6.99
C LEU A 89 -23.99 -0.16 -6.72
N GLU A 90 -24.83 -0.25 -7.74
CA GLU A 90 -26.20 -0.79 -7.64
C GLU A 90 -26.29 -2.18 -6.99
N LYS A 91 -25.29 -3.03 -7.23
CA LYS A 91 -25.23 -4.38 -6.67
C LYS A 91 -24.73 -4.44 -5.23
N PHE A 92 -24.33 -3.31 -4.66
CA PHE A 92 -23.86 -3.28 -3.28
C PHE A 92 -25.05 -3.30 -2.30
N SER A 93 -25.21 -4.38 -1.56
CA SER A 93 -26.42 -4.66 -0.82
C SER A 93 -26.55 -3.91 0.52
N ASP A 94 -25.43 -3.64 1.22
CA ASP A 94 -25.47 -2.98 2.54
C ASP A 94 -25.58 -1.46 2.41
N LYS A 95 -26.80 -0.96 2.57
CA LYS A 95 -27.13 0.48 2.47
C LYS A 95 -26.57 1.35 3.59
N ARG A 96 -25.93 0.76 4.60
CA ARG A 96 -25.34 1.49 5.74
C ARG A 96 -23.88 1.88 5.49
N VAL A 97 -23.22 1.22 4.54
CA VAL A 97 -21.81 1.46 4.25
C VAL A 97 -21.65 2.72 3.41
N THR A 98 -20.84 3.65 3.89
CA THR A 98 -20.48 4.89 3.20
C THR A 98 -19.04 4.83 2.67
N LEU A 99 -18.69 5.76 1.79
CA LEU A 99 -17.31 5.93 1.30
C LEU A 99 -16.35 6.17 2.48
N ARG A 100 -16.77 6.92 3.50
CA ARG A 100 -16.01 7.11 4.76
C ARG A 100 -15.68 5.78 5.42
N HIS A 101 -16.64 4.87 5.55
CA HIS A 101 -16.38 3.56 6.14
C HIS A 101 -15.34 2.75 5.37
N LEU A 102 -15.32 2.86 4.04
CA LEU A 102 -14.30 2.20 3.21
C LEU A 102 -12.92 2.86 3.41
N LEU A 103 -12.85 4.19 3.37
CA LEU A 103 -11.60 4.93 3.51
C LEU A 103 -10.95 4.74 4.89
N THR A 104 -11.75 4.55 5.94
CA THR A 104 -11.27 4.37 7.31
C THR A 104 -11.16 2.91 7.75
N HIS A 105 -11.45 1.96 6.85
CA HIS A 105 -11.48 0.51 7.15
C HIS A 105 -12.45 0.12 8.26
N THR A 106 -13.59 0.81 8.39
CA THR A 106 -14.62 0.56 9.41
C THR A 106 -15.92 -0.02 8.84
N SER A 107 -15.91 -0.48 7.59
CA SER A 107 -17.09 -0.99 6.88
C SER A 107 -17.55 -2.37 7.33
N ALA A 108 -16.78 -3.09 8.12
CA ALA A 108 -16.98 -4.50 8.50
C ALA A 108 -17.03 -5.48 7.30
N LEU A 109 -16.65 -5.04 6.10
CA LEU A 109 -16.52 -5.93 4.94
C LEU A 109 -15.33 -6.86 5.12
N THR A 110 -15.48 -8.10 4.69
CA THR A 110 -14.36 -9.04 4.68
C THR A 110 -13.36 -8.62 3.60
N GLY A 111 -12.08 -8.51 3.96
CA GLY A 111 -11.01 -8.15 3.01
C GLY A 111 -10.64 -9.28 2.03
N TYR A 112 -11.34 -10.41 2.12
CA TYR A 112 -11.05 -11.63 1.35
C TYR A 112 -12.31 -12.20 0.71
N ILE A 113 -12.26 -12.41 -0.59
CA ILE A 113 -13.19 -13.33 -1.27
C ILE A 113 -12.62 -14.73 -1.03
N LYS A 114 -13.41 -15.59 -0.33
CA LYS A 114 -13.07 -17.02 -0.18
C LYS A 114 -12.81 -17.59 -1.56
N ASN A 115 -12.18 -18.48 -1.91
CA ASN A 115 -12.00 -19.12 -3.23
C ASN A 115 -11.60 -18.15 -4.39
N ARG A 116 -11.08 -16.94 -4.11
CA ARG A 116 -10.70 -15.99 -5.18
C ARG A 116 -9.78 -16.58 -6.27
N ASN A 117 -8.97 -17.57 -5.90
CA ASN A 117 -8.05 -18.23 -6.82
C ASN A 117 -8.74 -19.25 -7.75
N GLU A 118 -10.01 -19.56 -7.48
CA GLU A 118 -10.86 -20.47 -8.24
C GLU A 118 -11.83 -19.71 -9.15
N LEU A 119 -11.93 -18.39 -8.94
CA LEU A 119 -12.82 -17.52 -9.70
C LEU A 119 -12.13 -16.99 -10.95
N SER A 120 -12.88 -16.92 -12.04
CA SER A 120 -12.46 -16.22 -13.26
C SER A 120 -12.46 -14.71 -13.07
N ALA A 121 -11.81 -13.98 -13.97
CA ALA A 121 -11.79 -12.51 -13.93
C ALA A 121 -13.18 -11.85 -14.00
N THR A 122 -14.19 -12.57 -14.53
CA THR A 122 -15.59 -12.09 -14.62
C THR A 122 -16.42 -12.40 -13.38
N GLU A 123 -15.94 -13.25 -12.50
CA GLU A 123 -16.59 -13.62 -11.22
C GLU A 123 -16.00 -12.87 -10.03
N LEU A 124 -14.84 -12.21 -10.21
CA LEU A 124 -14.21 -11.31 -9.24
C LEU A 124 -14.79 -9.90 -9.32
#